data_e67a2fa17972039b830cad99910ce44b
#
_entry.id   e67a2fa17972039b830cad99910ce44b
#
_cell.length_a   1.000
_cell.length_b   1.000
_cell.length_c   1.000
_cell.angle_alpha   90.00
_cell.angle_beta   90.00
_cell.angle_gamma   90.00
#
_symmetry.space_group_name_H-M   'P 1'
#
loop_
_entity.id
_entity.type
_entity.pdbx_description
1 polymer ?
#
loop_
_entity_poly.entity_id
_entity_poly.type
_entity_poly.pdbx_seq_one_letter_code
_entity_poly.pdbx_strand_id
1 'polypeptide(L)'
;HTLEMIASENFTSRAVLEVVGSVLTNKYAEGYPGKRYYGGCEFADAVEDLARERAKRLFGAEHANVQPHSGSTANMTAYFAVLNPGDRILGMNLAHGGHLTHGHKVNFSGRFFEVHQYGVAQETGRIDYDALRAKALEVRPKLIIAGASAYPRVIDFDAFRRVADEVEALFLVDMAHIAGLVAGGVHPNPVPLADIVTSTTHKTLRGP
;
A
#
# COMPACT_ATOMS: atom_id res chain seq x y z
N HIS A 1 3.61 26.08 20.13
CA HIS A 1 4.47 25.67 18.98
C HIS A 1 5.18 24.38 19.34
N THR A 2 4.78 23.27 18.73
CA THR A 2 5.40 21.96 18.89
C THR A 2 5.90 21.48 17.53
N LEU A 3 6.92 20.62 17.54
CA LEU A 3 7.35 19.90 16.34
C LEU A 3 6.48 18.65 16.21
N GLU A 4 5.75 18.53 15.12
CA GLU A 4 4.98 17.33 14.82
C GLU A 4 5.89 16.27 14.21
N MET A 5 5.86 15.07 14.79
CA MET A 5 6.74 13.95 14.41
C MET A 5 5.98 12.79 13.76
N ILE A 6 4.71 13.01 13.38
CA ILE A 6 3.90 11.97 12.70
C ILE A 6 4.22 12.00 11.21
N ALA A 7 4.92 10.99 10.73
CA ALA A 7 5.40 10.89 9.34
C ALA A 7 4.28 10.84 8.29
N SER A 8 3.04 10.51 8.69
CA SER A 8 1.88 10.46 7.80
C SER A 8 1.16 11.80 7.63
N GLU A 9 1.48 12.82 8.42
CA GLU A 9 0.89 14.14 8.25
C GLU A 9 1.51 14.89 7.08
N ASN A 10 0.67 15.64 6.37
CA ASN A 10 1.14 16.52 5.30
C ASN A 10 0.18 17.71 5.10
N PHE A 11 0.66 18.72 4.38
CA PHE A 11 -0.12 19.90 4.01
C PHE A 11 -0.51 19.80 2.53
N THR A 12 -1.79 19.52 2.28
CA THR A 12 -2.31 19.48 0.92
C THR A 12 -2.47 20.86 0.32
N SER A 13 -2.55 20.95 -1.01
CA SER A 13 -2.71 22.23 -1.70
C SER A 13 -4.14 22.76 -1.57
N ARG A 14 -4.29 24.09 -1.76
CA ARG A 14 -5.60 24.72 -1.81
C ARG A 14 -6.49 24.13 -2.90
N ALA A 15 -5.93 23.83 -4.07
CA ALA A 15 -6.67 23.19 -5.16
C ALA A 15 -7.25 21.83 -4.77
N VAL A 16 -6.50 21.01 -4.00
CA VAL A 16 -7.02 19.73 -3.47
C VAL A 16 -8.17 19.96 -2.49
N LEU A 17 -8.05 20.94 -1.58
CA LEU A 17 -9.11 21.27 -0.63
C LEU A 17 -10.40 21.72 -1.34
N GLU A 18 -10.29 22.52 -2.40
CA GLU A 18 -11.41 22.97 -3.21
C GLU A 18 -12.12 21.81 -3.92
N VAL A 19 -11.37 20.85 -4.46
CA VAL A 19 -11.94 19.67 -5.14
C VAL A 19 -12.62 18.74 -4.15
N VAL A 20 -12.03 18.47 -2.99
CA VAL A 20 -12.60 17.60 -1.95
C VAL A 20 -13.94 18.14 -1.45
N GLY A 21 -14.10 19.47 -1.35
CA GLY A 21 -15.34 20.13 -0.96
C GLY A 21 -16.30 20.44 -2.12
N SER A 22 -16.12 19.83 -3.28
CA SER A 22 -16.91 20.13 -4.48
C SER A 22 -18.24 19.40 -4.53
N VAL A 23 -19.07 19.72 -5.54
CA VAL A 23 -20.37 19.09 -5.81
C VAL A 23 -20.28 17.58 -6.10
N LEU A 24 -19.11 17.06 -6.43
CA LEU A 24 -18.88 15.63 -6.60
C LEU A 24 -19.21 14.82 -5.33
N THR A 25 -19.12 15.44 -4.15
CA THR A 25 -19.53 14.87 -2.86
C THR A 25 -21.00 14.41 -2.86
N ASN A 26 -21.85 15.03 -3.66
CA ASN A 26 -23.30 14.73 -3.71
C ASN A 26 -23.63 13.54 -4.61
N LYS A 27 -22.70 13.10 -5.46
CA LYS A 27 -22.99 12.09 -6.49
C LYS A 27 -22.78 10.67 -5.97
N TYR A 28 -23.84 9.87 -6.04
CA TYR A 28 -23.80 8.42 -5.82
C TYR A 28 -23.35 7.73 -7.11
N ALA A 29 -22.16 7.15 -7.12
CA ALA A 29 -21.51 6.60 -8.32
C ALA A 29 -21.00 5.17 -8.11
N GLU A 30 -21.84 4.31 -7.52
CA GLU A 30 -21.53 2.91 -7.28
C GLU A 30 -21.28 2.17 -8.60
N GLY A 31 -20.29 1.26 -8.61
CA GLY A 31 -19.79 0.57 -9.79
C GLY A 31 -18.50 1.18 -10.31
N TYR A 32 -18.13 0.88 -11.55
CA TYR A 32 -16.90 1.37 -12.20
C TYR A 32 -17.23 2.25 -13.40
N PRO A 33 -16.31 3.06 -13.90
CA PRO A 33 -16.48 3.86 -15.11
C PRO A 33 -17.09 3.04 -16.26
N GLY A 34 -18.15 3.55 -16.88
CA GLY A 34 -18.90 2.86 -17.92
C GLY A 34 -19.75 1.66 -17.46
N LYS A 35 -19.71 1.31 -16.17
CA LYS A 35 -20.47 0.19 -15.57
C LYS A 35 -21.07 0.61 -14.22
N ARG A 36 -21.77 1.73 -14.18
CA ARG A 36 -22.43 2.25 -12.97
C ARG A 36 -23.80 1.64 -12.78
N TYR A 37 -24.23 1.54 -11.52
CA TYR A 37 -25.58 1.11 -11.19
C TYR A 37 -26.63 2.23 -11.34
N TYR A 38 -26.17 3.51 -11.38
CA TYR A 38 -27.02 4.69 -11.43
C TYR A 38 -26.67 5.58 -12.63
N GLY A 39 -27.66 6.33 -13.12
CA GLY A 39 -27.48 7.31 -14.18
C GLY A 39 -26.77 8.59 -13.72
N GLY A 40 -26.37 9.42 -14.68
CA GLY A 40 -25.74 10.73 -14.42
C GLY A 40 -24.33 10.64 -13.84
N CYS A 41 -23.59 9.55 -14.13
CA CYS A 41 -22.25 9.31 -13.60
C CYS A 41 -21.13 9.69 -14.57
N GLU A 42 -21.43 10.29 -15.72
CA GLU A 42 -20.46 10.62 -16.77
C GLU A 42 -19.31 11.51 -16.27
N PHE A 43 -19.60 12.45 -15.38
CA PHE A 43 -18.56 13.30 -14.78
C PHE A 43 -17.76 12.55 -13.71
N ALA A 44 -18.40 11.67 -12.94
CA ALA A 44 -17.71 10.80 -11.99
C ALA A 44 -16.78 9.82 -12.72
N ASP A 45 -17.22 9.28 -13.86
CA ASP A 45 -16.41 8.43 -14.73
C ASP A 45 -15.17 9.18 -15.23
N ALA A 46 -15.35 10.39 -15.75
CA ALA A 46 -14.25 11.20 -16.24
C ALA A 46 -13.20 11.51 -15.15
N VAL A 47 -13.64 11.80 -13.93
CA VAL A 47 -12.74 12.07 -12.80
C VAL A 47 -12.00 10.81 -12.37
N GLU A 48 -12.71 9.68 -12.27
CA GLU A 48 -12.10 8.40 -11.87
C GLU A 48 -11.11 7.91 -12.91
N ASP A 49 -11.46 7.99 -14.21
CA ASP A 49 -10.55 7.61 -15.29
C ASP A 49 -9.31 8.51 -15.33
N LEU A 50 -9.47 9.81 -15.12
CA LEU A 50 -8.34 10.75 -15.02
C LEU A 50 -7.41 10.36 -13.86
N ALA A 51 -7.95 10.02 -12.70
CA ALA A 51 -7.18 9.60 -11.54
C ALA A 51 -6.43 8.29 -11.80
N ARG A 52 -7.11 7.30 -12.39
CA ARG A 52 -6.50 6.02 -12.77
C ARG A 52 -5.35 6.19 -13.75
N GLU A 53 -5.55 6.96 -14.83
CA GLU A 53 -4.52 7.21 -15.84
C GLU A 53 -3.33 8.00 -15.28
N ARG A 54 -3.58 8.95 -14.36
CA ARG A 54 -2.50 9.67 -13.66
C ARG A 54 -1.71 8.76 -12.73
N ALA A 55 -2.38 7.89 -11.96
CA ALA A 55 -1.70 6.92 -11.10
C ALA A 55 -0.83 5.95 -11.91
N LYS A 56 -1.36 5.42 -13.01
CA LYS A 56 -0.62 4.53 -13.94
C LYS A 56 0.62 5.23 -14.49
N ARG A 57 0.49 6.44 -14.99
CA ARG A 57 1.64 7.20 -15.54
C ARG A 57 2.67 7.58 -14.48
N LEU A 58 2.21 7.95 -13.27
CA LEU A 58 3.09 8.40 -12.20
C LEU A 58 4.01 7.28 -11.70
N PHE A 59 3.50 6.07 -11.62
CA PHE A 59 4.22 4.93 -11.05
C PHE A 59 4.64 3.88 -12.08
N GLY A 60 4.24 4.02 -13.34
CA GLY A 60 4.53 3.03 -14.39
C GLY A 60 3.70 1.75 -14.26
N ALA A 61 2.49 1.83 -13.69
CA ALA A 61 1.61 0.69 -13.50
C ALA A 61 0.76 0.40 -14.73
N GLU A 62 0.49 -0.89 -15.00
CA GLU A 62 -0.42 -1.32 -16.07
C GLU A 62 -1.88 -1.03 -15.70
N HIS A 63 -2.24 -1.23 -14.43
CA HIS A 63 -3.57 -1.07 -13.89
C HIS A 63 -3.56 -0.20 -12.64
N ALA A 64 -4.67 0.49 -12.38
CA ALA A 64 -4.89 1.23 -11.14
C ALA A 64 -6.36 1.16 -10.72
N ASN A 65 -6.58 1.02 -9.43
CA ASN A 65 -7.88 1.20 -8.78
C ASN A 65 -7.74 2.34 -7.76
N VAL A 66 -8.58 3.34 -7.88
CA VAL A 66 -8.54 4.56 -7.05
C VAL A 66 -9.76 4.68 -6.13
N GLN A 67 -10.59 3.64 -6.04
CA GLN A 67 -11.80 3.66 -5.23
C GLN A 67 -11.63 3.40 -3.73
N PRO A 68 -10.59 2.70 -3.22
CA PRO A 68 -10.45 2.49 -1.78
C PRO A 68 -10.46 3.81 -1.00
N HIS A 69 -11.22 3.85 0.11
CA HIS A 69 -11.35 5.05 0.95
C HIS A 69 -10.12 5.34 1.81
N SER A 70 -9.25 4.34 1.99
CA SER A 70 -8.04 4.45 2.82
C SER A 70 -7.01 3.39 2.42
N GLY A 71 -5.77 3.54 2.89
CA GLY A 71 -4.76 2.49 2.76
C GLY A 71 -5.17 1.17 3.41
N SER A 72 -5.89 1.22 4.52
CA SER A 72 -6.44 0.01 5.15
C SER A 72 -7.45 -0.71 4.26
N THR A 73 -8.34 0.04 3.59
CA THR A 73 -9.29 -0.53 2.62
C THR A 73 -8.56 -1.08 1.40
N ALA A 74 -7.54 -0.37 0.89
CA ALA A 74 -6.73 -0.83 -0.23
C ALA A 74 -6.03 -2.17 0.11
N ASN A 75 -5.40 -2.27 1.27
CA ASN A 75 -4.76 -3.51 1.73
C ASN A 75 -5.77 -4.63 1.93
N MET A 76 -6.92 -4.34 2.55
CA MET A 76 -7.99 -5.34 2.72
C MET A 76 -8.47 -5.87 1.37
N THR A 77 -8.74 -4.99 0.40
CA THR A 77 -9.16 -5.35 -0.95
C THR A 77 -8.12 -6.23 -1.63
N ALA A 78 -6.84 -5.83 -1.56
CA ALA A 78 -5.74 -6.60 -2.13
C ALA A 78 -5.64 -8.01 -1.52
N TYR A 79 -5.72 -8.11 -0.19
CA TYR A 79 -5.61 -9.41 0.49
C TYR A 79 -6.78 -10.34 0.13
N PHE A 80 -8.02 -9.85 0.22
CA PHE A 80 -9.19 -10.68 -0.11
C PHE A 80 -9.34 -11.00 -1.60
N ALA A 81 -8.62 -10.28 -2.49
CA ALA A 81 -8.57 -10.64 -3.90
C ALA A 81 -7.71 -11.88 -4.18
N VAL A 82 -6.71 -12.16 -3.32
CA VAL A 82 -5.70 -13.19 -3.59
C VAL A 82 -5.54 -14.24 -2.47
N LEU A 83 -6.16 -14.01 -1.31
CA LEU A 83 -6.04 -14.88 -0.13
C LEU A 83 -7.42 -15.36 0.35
N ASN A 84 -7.43 -16.52 0.98
CA ASN A 84 -8.54 -17.01 1.79
C ASN A 84 -8.26 -16.79 3.28
N PRO A 85 -9.30 -16.65 4.12
CA PRO A 85 -9.14 -16.67 5.57
C PRO A 85 -8.34 -17.88 6.04
N GLY A 86 -7.36 -17.66 6.92
CA GLY A 86 -6.43 -18.67 7.40
C GLY A 86 -5.16 -18.83 6.57
N ASP A 87 -5.04 -18.21 5.40
CA ASP A 87 -3.80 -18.22 4.63
C ASP A 87 -2.68 -17.51 5.37
N ARG A 88 -1.45 -17.99 5.17
CA ARG A 88 -0.25 -17.43 5.83
C ARG A 88 0.24 -16.19 5.11
N ILE A 89 0.49 -15.14 5.88
CA ILE A 89 1.10 -13.90 5.42
C ILE A 89 2.37 -13.60 6.20
N LEU A 90 3.36 -12.97 5.57
CA LEU A 90 4.61 -12.53 6.18
C LEU A 90 4.76 -11.03 6.01
N GLY A 91 4.69 -10.26 7.10
CA GLY A 91 4.74 -8.81 7.10
C GLY A 91 5.74 -8.26 8.13
N MET A 92 6.04 -6.97 8.05
CA MET A 92 6.94 -6.31 9.00
C MET A 92 6.28 -6.18 10.37
N ASN A 93 7.02 -6.52 11.42
CA ASN A 93 6.56 -6.34 12.81
C ASN A 93 6.26 -4.85 13.09
N LEU A 94 5.12 -4.60 13.74
CA LEU A 94 4.70 -3.24 14.10
C LEU A 94 5.75 -2.50 14.95
N ALA A 95 6.37 -3.20 15.92
CA ALA A 95 7.40 -2.63 16.78
C ALA A 95 8.70 -2.28 16.03
N HIS A 96 8.89 -2.82 14.83
CA HIS A 96 10.03 -2.56 13.96
C HIS A 96 9.70 -1.59 12.82
N GLY A 97 8.55 -0.93 12.87
CA GLY A 97 8.13 0.06 11.90
C GLY A 97 7.05 -0.37 10.91
N GLY A 98 6.49 -1.58 11.07
CA GLY A 98 5.39 -2.07 10.23
C GLY A 98 4.10 -1.25 10.39
N HIS A 99 3.06 -1.64 9.65
CA HIS A 99 1.74 -1.05 9.76
C HIS A 99 0.74 -2.04 10.38
N LEU A 100 -0.34 -1.53 11.00
CA LEU A 100 -1.38 -2.37 11.59
C LEU A 100 -1.97 -3.38 10.59
N THR A 101 -2.14 -2.97 9.32
CA THR A 101 -2.69 -3.82 8.27
C THR A 101 -1.72 -4.88 7.75
N HIS A 102 -0.48 -4.91 8.24
CA HIS A 102 0.51 -5.94 7.89
C HIS A 102 0.49 -7.13 8.86
N GLY A 103 -0.64 -7.37 9.53
CA GLY A 103 -0.86 -8.56 10.36
C GLY A 103 -0.98 -8.30 11.86
N HIS A 104 -1.21 -7.06 12.30
CA HIS A 104 -1.37 -6.81 13.74
C HIS A 104 -2.69 -7.38 14.29
N LYS A 105 -2.65 -7.99 15.48
CA LYS A 105 -3.78 -8.72 16.12
C LYS A 105 -5.08 -7.95 16.20
N VAL A 106 -5.05 -6.63 16.40
CA VAL A 106 -6.25 -5.80 16.53
C VAL A 106 -6.85 -5.40 15.19
N ASN A 107 -6.15 -5.66 14.08
CA ASN A 107 -6.55 -5.31 12.73
C ASN A 107 -7.20 -6.50 12.01
N PHE A 108 -7.95 -6.25 10.92
CA PHE A 108 -8.54 -7.31 10.11
C PHE A 108 -7.48 -8.34 9.67
N SER A 109 -6.30 -7.89 9.27
CA SER A 109 -5.22 -8.76 8.77
C SER A 109 -4.76 -9.78 9.80
N GLY A 110 -4.69 -9.40 11.09
CA GLY A 110 -4.35 -10.32 12.16
C GLY A 110 -5.51 -11.20 12.66
N ARG A 111 -6.74 -10.90 12.21
CA ARG A 111 -7.93 -11.68 12.58
C ARG A 111 -8.32 -12.72 11.54
N PHE A 112 -8.05 -12.44 10.26
CA PHE A 112 -8.45 -13.30 9.15
C PHE A 112 -7.33 -14.21 8.67
N PHE A 113 -6.06 -13.84 8.87
CA PHE A 113 -4.90 -14.55 8.32
C PHE A 113 -3.98 -15.11 9.41
N GLU A 114 -3.25 -16.17 9.09
CA GLU A 114 -2.15 -16.68 9.92
C GLU A 114 -0.93 -15.78 9.69
N VAL A 115 -0.58 -14.99 10.71
CA VAL A 115 0.42 -13.93 10.58
C VAL A 115 1.78 -14.38 11.08
N HIS A 116 2.78 -14.20 10.24
CA HIS A 116 4.19 -14.28 10.58
C HIS A 116 4.87 -12.92 10.34
N GLN A 117 5.98 -12.69 11.04
CA GLN A 117 6.60 -11.36 11.03
C GLN A 117 8.09 -11.47 10.78
N TYR A 118 8.61 -10.52 9.99
CA TYR A 118 10.03 -10.21 9.91
C TYR A 118 10.32 -8.86 10.60
N GLY A 119 11.58 -8.56 10.83
CA GLY A 119 11.99 -7.35 11.54
C GLY A 119 13.27 -6.74 11.00
N VAL A 120 13.87 -5.91 11.84
CA VAL A 120 15.17 -5.30 11.60
C VAL A 120 16.23 -5.92 12.53
N ALA A 121 17.47 -5.97 12.07
CA ALA A 121 18.60 -6.36 12.90
C ALA A 121 18.83 -5.30 13.98
N GLN A 122 19.04 -5.72 15.22
CA GLN A 122 19.17 -4.84 16.38
C GLN A 122 20.35 -3.88 16.24
N GLU A 123 21.46 -4.37 15.72
CA GLU A 123 22.73 -3.62 15.62
C GLU A 123 22.68 -2.53 14.54
N THR A 124 21.90 -2.74 13.48
CA THR A 124 21.90 -1.85 12.31
C THR A 124 20.61 -1.06 12.13
N GLY A 125 19.52 -1.52 12.73
CA GLY A 125 18.17 -1.00 12.48
C GLY A 125 17.72 -1.20 11.02
N ARG A 126 18.33 -2.12 10.26
CA ARG A 126 18.01 -2.43 8.87
C ARG A 126 17.25 -3.75 8.78
N ILE A 127 16.39 -3.89 7.76
CA ILE A 127 15.79 -5.17 7.43
C ILE A 127 16.89 -6.19 7.19
N ASP A 128 16.79 -7.31 7.89
CA ASP A 128 17.68 -8.46 7.71
C ASP A 128 17.06 -9.37 6.64
N TYR A 129 17.59 -9.29 5.42
CA TYR A 129 17.05 -10.04 4.28
C TYR A 129 17.37 -11.54 4.35
N ASP A 130 18.44 -11.94 5.06
CA ASP A 130 18.74 -13.36 5.28
C ASP A 130 17.77 -13.97 6.29
N ALA A 131 17.46 -13.25 7.36
CA ALA A 131 16.44 -13.64 8.33
C ALA A 131 15.03 -13.64 7.70
N LEU A 132 14.72 -12.67 6.84
CA LEU A 132 13.49 -12.64 6.06
C LEU A 132 13.36 -13.91 5.18
N ARG A 133 14.41 -14.24 4.44
CA ARG A 133 14.46 -15.44 3.59
C ARG A 133 14.28 -16.72 4.41
N ALA A 134 15.04 -16.87 5.49
CA ALA A 134 14.95 -18.03 6.38
C ALA A 134 13.52 -18.18 6.92
N LYS A 135 12.89 -17.08 7.35
CA LYS A 135 11.51 -17.07 7.84
C LYS A 135 10.50 -17.41 6.75
N ALA A 136 10.68 -16.91 5.55
CA ALA A 136 9.81 -17.22 4.41
C ALA A 136 9.88 -18.70 4.04
N LEU A 137 11.07 -19.31 4.04
CA LEU A 137 11.27 -20.73 3.79
C LEU A 137 10.62 -21.62 4.87
N GLU A 138 10.71 -21.22 6.15
CA GLU A 138 10.08 -21.91 7.28
C GLU A 138 8.56 -21.87 7.16
N VAL A 139 8.01 -20.69 6.91
CA VAL A 139 6.57 -20.40 7.00
C VAL A 139 5.82 -20.75 5.71
N ARG A 140 6.49 -20.61 4.55
CA ARG A 140 5.84 -20.75 3.23
C ARG A 140 4.57 -19.90 3.12
N PRO A 141 4.66 -18.55 3.27
CA PRO A 141 3.50 -17.67 3.18
C PRO A 141 2.95 -17.64 1.76
N LYS A 142 1.67 -17.35 1.60
CA LYS A 142 1.07 -17.05 0.30
C LYS A 142 1.29 -15.60 -0.14
N LEU A 143 1.52 -14.71 0.84
CA LEU A 143 1.76 -13.29 0.57
C LEU A 143 2.91 -12.80 1.45
N ILE A 144 3.89 -12.15 0.82
CA ILE A 144 4.93 -11.36 1.49
C ILE A 144 4.62 -9.89 1.31
N ILE A 145 4.64 -9.13 2.40
CA ILE A 145 4.29 -7.73 2.44
C ILE A 145 5.52 -6.92 2.79
N ALA A 146 5.97 -6.06 1.88
CA ALA A 146 6.96 -5.04 2.15
C ALA A 146 6.29 -3.67 2.33
N GLY A 147 7.00 -2.76 2.97
CA GLY A 147 6.50 -1.43 3.31
C GLY A 147 6.44 -1.22 4.81
N ALA A 148 6.46 0.03 5.23
CA ALA A 148 6.54 0.39 6.63
C ALA A 148 5.97 1.78 6.88
N SER A 149 5.51 2.02 8.12
CA SER A 149 5.11 3.34 8.61
C SER A 149 6.28 4.12 9.18
N ALA A 150 7.27 3.43 9.74
CA ALA A 150 8.37 4.04 10.50
C ALA A 150 9.70 3.31 10.23
N TYR A 151 10.09 3.22 8.97
CA TYR A 151 11.38 2.66 8.55
C TYR A 151 12.11 3.68 7.66
N PRO A 152 13.12 4.41 8.20
CA PRO A 152 13.75 5.54 7.52
C PRO A 152 14.93 5.11 6.63
N ARG A 153 14.87 3.95 6.03
CA ARG A 153 15.93 3.40 5.15
C ARG A 153 15.31 3.01 3.81
N VAL A 154 16.17 2.91 2.80
CA VAL A 154 15.77 2.35 1.51
C VAL A 154 15.39 0.88 1.67
N ILE A 155 14.28 0.48 1.08
CA ILE A 155 13.82 -0.91 1.02
C ILE A 155 14.34 -1.52 -0.29
N ASP A 156 15.03 -2.66 -0.19
CA ASP A 156 15.47 -3.43 -1.34
C ASP A 156 14.33 -4.35 -1.82
N PHE A 157 13.57 -3.86 -2.79
CA PHE A 157 12.46 -4.62 -3.36
C PHE A 157 12.90 -5.81 -4.20
N ASP A 158 14.10 -5.77 -4.78
CA ASP A 158 14.68 -6.91 -5.52
C ASP A 158 14.97 -8.08 -4.56
N ALA A 159 15.46 -7.79 -3.35
CA ALA A 159 15.66 -8.82 -2.34
C ALA A 159 14.33 -9.46 -1.93
N PHE A 160 13.27 -8.67 -1.71
CA PHE A 160 11.94 -9.20 -1.44
C PHE A 160 11.39 -10.05 -2.59
N ARG A 161 11.54 -9.59 -3.84
CA ARG A 161 11.08 -10.33 -5.03
C ARG A 161 11.74 -11.70 -5.11
N ARG A 162 13.06 -11.77 -4.95
CA ARG A 162 13.78 -13.04 -4.95
C ARG A 162 13.29 -14.00 -3.87
N VAL A 163 13.03 -13.50 -2.66
CA VAL A 163 12.50 -14.34 -1.58
C VAL A 163 11.09 -14.80 -1.88
N ALA A 164 10.23 -13.93 -2.42
CA ALA A 164 8.87 -14.29 -2.79
C ALA A 164 8.85 -15.36 -3.90
N ASP A 165 9.69 -15.22 -4.92
CA ASP A 165 9.83 -16.22 -6.00
C ASP A 165 10.29 -17.57 -5.46
N GLU A 166 11.27 -17.59 -4.54
CA GLU A 166 11.82 -18.82 -3.96
C GLU A 166 10.78 -19.63 -3.17
N VAL A 167 9.80 -18.95 -2.59
CA VAL A 167 8.73 -19.61 -1.81
C VAL A 167 7.39 -19.66 -2.54
N GLU A 168 7.35 -19.21 -3.80
CA GLU A 168 6.13 -19.12 -4.64
C GLU A 168 5.03 -18.27 -4.01
N ALA A 169 5.41 -17.21 -3.29
CA ALA A 169 4.49 -16.26 -2.68
C ALA A 169 4.22 -15.08 -3.61
N LEU A 170 3.02 -14.51 -3.49
CA LEU A 170 2.77 -13.19 -4.03
C LEU A 170 3.54 -12.13 -3.25
N PHE A 171 4.00 -11.10 -3.95
CA PHE A 171 4.71 -9.97 -3.37
C PHE A 171 3.86 -8.71 -3.43
N LEU A 172 3.48 -8.19 -2.26
CA LEU A 172 2.76 -6.93 -2.12
C LEU A 172 3.66 -5.87 -1.50
N VAL A 173 3.63 -4.67 -2.05
CA VAL A 173 4.29 -3.51 -1.46
C VAL A 173 3.26 -2.46 -1.08
N ASP A 174 3.19 -2.14 0.21
CA ASP A 174 2.50 -0.96 0.72
C ASP A 174 3.48 0.21 0.74
N MET A 175 3.42 1.06 -0.29
CA MET A 175 4.30 2.22 -0.41
C MET A 175 3.71 3.52 0.14
N ALA A 176 2.63 3.45 0.92
CA ALA A 176 1.88 4.61 1.35
C ALA A 176 2.74 5.72 1.96
N HIS A 177 3.71 5.39 2.82
CA HIS A 177 4.60 6.37 3.45
C HIS A 177 5.66 6.94 2.51
N ILE A 178 6.05 6.21 1.49
CA ILE A 178 7.14 6.59 0.57
C ILE A 178 6.66 6.92 -0.83
N ALA A 179 5.35 6.92 -1.10
CA ALA A 179 4.81 7.11 -2.44
C ALA A 179 5.26 8.43 -3.11
N GLY A 180 5.37 9.52 -2.33
CA GLY A 180 5.91 10.78 -2.83
C GLY A 180 7.40 10.72 -3.15
N LEU A 181 8.18 9.94 -2.40
CA LEU A 181 9.60 9.72 -2.66
C LEU A 181 9.82 8.85 -3.90
N VAL A 182 8.97 7.84 -4.10
CA VAL A 182 8.95 7.01 -5.32
C VAL A 182 8.59 7.86 -6.52
N ALA A 183 7.52 8.66 -6.44
CA ALA A 183 7.11 9.58 -7.50
C ALA A 183 8.19 10.62 -7.83
N GLY A 184 8.95 11.06 -6.83
CA GLY A 184 10.08 12.00 -6.98
C GLY A 184 11.40 11.35 -7.44
N GLY A 185 11.45 10.03 -7.60
CA GLY A 185 12.63 9.29 -8.05
C GLY A 185 13.77 9.20 -7.01
N VAL A 186 13.47 9.47 -5.72
CA VAL A 186 14.47 9.41 -4.64
C VAL A 186 14.40 8.12 -3.80
N HIS A 187 13.40 7.29 -4.07
CA HIS A 187 13.29 5.91 -3.56
C HIS A 187 12.98 4.97 -4.74
N PRO A 188 13.52 3.74 -4.73
CA PRO A 188 13.20 2.75 -5.77
C PRO A 188 11.69 2.56 -5.93
N ASN A 189 11.26 2.39 -7.19
CA ASN A 189 9.86 2.13 -7.51
C ASN A 189 9.55 0.63 -7.39
N PRO A 190 8.62 0.19 -6.53
CA PRO A 190 8.27 -1.22 -6.38
C PRO A 190 7.41 -1.79 -7.51
N VAL A 191 6.75 -0.93 -8.30
CA VAL A 191 5.73 -1.36 -9.28
C VAL A 191 6.25 -2.39 -10.29
N PRO A 192 7.46 -2.29 -10.84
CA PRO A 192 7.97 -3.31 -11.76
C PRO A 192 8.28 -4.66 -11.13
N LEU A 193 8.36 -4.74 -9.79
CA LEU A 193 8.83 -5.93 -9.06
C LEU A 193 7.71 -6.62 -8.27
N ALA A 194 6.68 -5.88 -7.86
CA ALA A 194 5.61 -6.39 -7.02
C ALA A 194 4.41 -6.85 -7.86
N ASP A 195 3.74 -7.91 -7.40
CA ASP A 195 2.48 -8.36 -8.00
C ASP A 195 1.34 -7.37 -7.70
N ILE A 196 1.37 -6.75 -6.51
CA ILE A 196 0.39 -5.76 -6.08
C ILE A 196 1.12 -4.62 -5.35
N VAL A 197 0.74 -3.39 -5.66
CA VAL A 197 1.22 -2.21 -4.93
C VAL A 197 0.02 -1.46 -4.37
N THR A 198 0.05 -1.15 -3.08
CA THR A 198 -0.94 -0.30 -2.42
C THR A 198 -0.31 1.01 -1.99
N SER A 199 -1.12 2.05 -1.92
CA SER A 199 -0.67 3.38 -1.48
C SER A 199 -1.81 4.16 -0.85
N THR A 200 -1.47 5.35 -0.36
CA THR A 200 -2.41 6.41 0.00
C THR A 200 -2.02 7.69 -0.73
N THR A 201 -2.98 8.60 -0.89
CA THR A 201 -2.72 9.89 -1.53
C THR A 201 -2.33 10.98 -0.52
N HIS A 202 -2.73 10.85 0.74
CA HIS A 202 -2.72 11.89 1.77
C HIS A 202 -1.45 11.97 2.63
N LYS A 203 -0.38 11.24 2.28
CA LYS A 203 0.91 11.27 2.98
C LYS A 203 1.95 12.05 2.14
N THR A 204 3.11 11.46 1.88
CA THR A 204 4.16 12.10 1.07
C THR A 204 3.73 12.45 -0.36
N LEU A 205 2.68 11.81 -0.89
CA LEU A 205 2.11 12.14 -2.19
C LEU A 205 1.28 13.43 -2.19
N ARG A 206 0.93 13.98 -1.01
CA ARG A 206 0.29 15.28 -0.79
C ARG A 206 -1.11 15.43 -1.41
N GLY A 207 -1.82 14.35 -1.56
CA GLY A 207 -3.23 14.32 -1.98
C GLY A 207 -4.21 14.41 -0.80
N PRO A 208 -5.50 14.22 -1.10
CA PRO A 208 -6.58 14.22 -0.09
C PRO A 208 -6.60 12.95 0.73
#